data_d78dec37031c34457a09342cf9fd5b00
#
_entry.id   d78dec37031c34457a09342cf9fd5b00
#
_cell.length_a   1.000
_cell.length_b   1.000
_cell.length_c   1.000
_cell.angle_alpha   90.00
_cell.angle_beta   90.00
_cell.angle_gamma   90.00
#
_symmetry.space_group_name_H-M   'P 1'
#
loop_
_entity.id
_entity.type
_entity.pdbx_description
1 polymer ?
#
loop_
_entity_poly.entity_id
_entity_poly.type
_entity_poly.pdbx_seq_one_letter_code
_entity_poly.pdbx_strand_id
1 'polypeptide(L)'
;MVVLATASIGFTSCEDEPDKYESTTATPSINYIRPVDIASKDSLLSAASMNSTICLVGSNLRSVKELDFNDQKAVLNTSYMTDNTLIVTVPKTIPAKVSDKLYIITTKNDTIPYDFKVIVPAPTISSMSNEWAAANETVTITGDYFLDYSNYPLSIKVGDDYTLPTSAIQSITKTGITFTMPSDVPTGKNFYITTKYGTTKAAFQYKDKRGMLFDFDTPWDGIHILGNHGWHPQVITKDETSLSGNYLMLGNFKMPKEGGWNDGNFSFEYWAGTTSKTFDTDGPKLNDIADFTDWKNKSIKFEMYIPSLNPWCAAPMQVIFAGTDKVTFSTANNNFFHNGDGWGRALYMPWNNENLSYDTNGKWITVTIPLADFNKDWDGNAAKKTFTSIEDFASLTIFVTTGSYDSKTVIPTGKDCTPIIKIDNIRVVPNK
;
A
#
# COMPACT_ATOMS: atom_id res chain seq x y z
N MET A 1 46.52 -39.50 -74.54
CA MET A 1 46.35 -40.10 -73.25
C MET A 1 46.83 -39.05 -72.23
N VAL A 2 45.88 -38.26 -71.69
CA VAL A 2 46.17 -37.17 -70.78
C VAL A 2 45.79 -37.67 -69.33
N VAL A 3 46.78 -37.73 -68.53
CA VAL A 3 46.60 -38.12 -67.06
C VAL A 3 46.27 -36.85 -66.27
N LEU A 4 45.06 -36.77 -65.79
CA LEU A 4 44.64 -35.75 -64.86
C LEU A 4 45.07 -36.16 -63.41
N ALA A 5 45.95 -35.36 -62.82
CA ALA A 5 46.29 -35.50 -61.42
C ALA A 5 45.32 -34.67 -60.57
N THR A 6 44.45 -35.31 -59.77
CA THR A 6 43.59 -34.68 -58.76
C THR A 6 44.39 -34.47 -57.50
N ALA A 7 44.67 -33.19 -57.17
CA ALA A 7 45.21 -32.80 -55.88
C ALA A 7 44.04 -32.68 -54.90
N SER A 8 43.96 -33.53 -53.89
CA SER A 8 43.08 -33.44 -52.75
C SER A 8 43.63 -32.39 -51.75
N ILE A 9 42.98 -31.25 -51.67
CA ILE A 9 43.24 -30.25 -50.60
C ILE A 9 42.51 -30.74 -49.38
N GLY A 10 43.23 -31.24 -48.38
CA GLY A 10 42.71 -31.53 -47.05
C GLY A 10 42.43 -30.24 -46.31
N PHE A 11 41.16 -29.91 -46.08
CA PHE A 11 40.77 -28.90 -45.11
C PHE A 11 40.94 -29.51 -43.73
N THR A 12 41.98 -29.11 -43.02
CA THR A 12 42.06 -29.31 -41.55
C THR A 12 41.10 -28.26 -40.98
N SER A 13 39.90 -28.72 -40.60
CA SER A 13 39.02 -27.97 -39.72
C SER A 13 39.71 -27.91 -38.38
N CYS A 14 40.23 -26.77 -37.97
CA CYS A 14 40.45 -26.51 -36.55
C CYS A 14 39.08 -26.41 -35.90
N GLU A 15 38.57 -27.52 -35.36
CA GLU A 15 37.53 -27.47 -34.36
C GLU A 15 38.23 -26.95 -33.08
N ASP A 16 38.14 -25.64 -32.85
CA ASP A 16 38.33 -25.08 -31.53
C ASP A 16 37.17 -25.60 -30.67
N GLU A 17 37.32 -26.78 -30.07
CA GLU A 17 36.45 -27.21 -29.00
C GLU A 17 36.55 -26.11 -27.90
N PRO A 18 35.43 -25.54 -27.40
CA PRO A 18 35.50 -24.57 -26.32
C PRO A 18 36.21 -25.27 -25.15
N ASP A 19 37.18 -24.57 -24.56
CA ASP A 19 37.96 -25.04 -23.42
C ASP A 19 37.01 -25.66 -22.38
N LYS A 20 37.14 -26.96 -22.16
CA LYS A 20 36.38 -27.70 -21.14
C LYS A 20 36.71 -27.09 -19.78
N TYR A 21 35.65 -26.69 -19.05
CA TYR A 21 35.84 -26.26 -17.66
C TYR A 21 36.46 -27.40 -16.84
N GLU A 22 37.62 -27.15 -16.31
CA GLU A 22 38.29 -28.06 -15.36
C GLU A 22 38.38 -27.38 -14.00
N SER A 23 37.81 -28.04 -12.98
CA SER A 23 37.93 -27.59 -11.60
C SER A 23 39.35 -27.88 -11.06
N THR A 24 39.82 -27.01 -10.20
CA THR A 24 41.10 -27.14 -9.52
C THR A 24 40.93 -27.40 -8.04
N THR A 25 42.03 -27.75 -7.36
CA THR A 25 42.02 -28.00 -5.90
C THR A 25 42.89 -27.02 -5.13
N ALA A 26 43.43 -26.00 -5.79
CA ALA A 26 44.19 -24.93 -5.16
C ALA A 26 43.26 -24.04 -4.30
N THR A 27 43.78 -23.47 -3.21
CA THR A 27 42.99 -22.59 -2.33
C THR A 27 42.62 -21.30 -3.07
N PRO A 28 41.32 -20.98 -3.21
CA PRO A 28 40.91 -19.73 -3.87
C PRO A 28 41.13 -18.53 -2.98
N SER A 29 41.35 -17.38 -3.60
CA SER A 29 41.37 -16.08 -2.93
C SER A 29 40.62 -15.03 -3.72
N ILE A 30 39.93 -14.14 -3.04
CA ILE A 30 39.29 -12.95 -3.65
C ILE A 30 40.16 -11.75 -3.29
N ASN A 31 40.64 -11.05 -4.30
CA ASN A 31 41.38 -9.81 -4.15
C ASN A 31 40.42 -8.62 -3.99
N TYR A 32 39.39 -8.60 -4.84
CA TYR A 32 38.31 -7.61 -4.78
C TYR A 32 37.07 -8.09 -5.56
N ILE A 33 35.97 -7.40 -5.32
CA ILE A 33 34.71 -7.59 -6.05
C ILE A 33 34.39 -6.28 -6.76
N ARG A 34 33.85 -6.36 -7.99
CA ARG A 34 33.51 -5.23 -8.82
C ARG A 34 32.18 -5.43 -9.58
N PRO A 35 31.56 -4.36 -10.13
CA PRO A 35 30.48 -4.51 -11.11
C PRO A 35 30.95 -5.25 -12.36
N VAL A 36 30.02 -5.91 -13.07
CA VAL A 36 30.34 -6.57 -14.34
C VAL A 36 30.48 -5.59 -15.50
N ASP A 37 29.87 -4.42 -15.39
CA ASP A 37 29.95 -3.38 -16.40
C ASP A 37 31.39 -2.87 -16.58
N ILE A 38 31.84 -2.83 -17.84
CA ILE A 38 33.19 -2.39 -18.18
C ILE A 38 33.43 -0.91 -17.86
N ALA A 39 32.39 -0.06 -17.96
CA ALA A 39 32.50 1.35 -17.61
C ALA A 39 32.78 1.56 -16.11
N SER A 40 32.38 0.61 -15.28
CA SER A 40 32.55 0.62 -13.81
C SER A 40 33.64 -0.35 -13.32
N LYS A 41 34.53 -0.82 -14.18
CA LYS A 41 35.54 -1.85 -13.86
C LYS A 41 36.47 -1.49 -12.69
N ASP A 42 36.69 -0.21 -12.45
CA ASP A 42 37.59 0.30 -11.43
C ASP A 42 36.85 0.57 -10.09
N SER A 43 35.53 0.30 -10.04
CA SER A 43 34.75 0.43 -8.81
C SER A 43 34.90 -0.81 -7.95
N LEU A 44 35.21 -0.62 -6.66
CA LEU A 44 35.29 -1.71 -5.68
C LEU A 44 33.98 -1.84 -4.92
N LEU A 45 33.49 -3.07 -4.80
CA LEU A 45 32.27 -3.38 -4.08
C LEU A 45 32.58 -4.07 -2.75
N SER A 46 32.09 -3.52 -1.65
CA SER A 46 31.98 -4.19 -0.35
C SER A 46 30.55 -4.67 -0.04
N ALA A 47 29.61 -4.32 -0.91
CA ALA A 47 28.20 -4.69 -0.83
C ALA A 47 27.55 -4.70 -2.22
N ALA A 48 26.48 -5.47 -2.39
CA ALA A 48 25.66 -5.44 -3.60
C ALA A 48 24.20 -5.77 -3.28
N SER A 49 23.31 -5.23 -4.10
CA SER A 49 21.86 -5.49 -3.94
C SER A 49 21.51 -6.93 -4.31
N MET A 50 20.50 -7.48 -3.68
CA MET A 50 19.90 -8.75 -4.12
C MET A 50 19.60 -8.69 -5.63
N ASN A 51 19.75 -9.82 -6.30
CA ASN A 51 19.55 -10.00 -7.75
C ASN A 51 20.48 -9.16 -8.65
N SER A 52 21.53 -8.54 -8.13
CA SER A 52 22.55 -7.88 -8.95
C SER A 52 23.68 -8.86 -9.32
N THR A 53 24.26 -8.68 -10.50
CA THR A 53 25.36 -9.49 -10.97
C THR A 53 26.70 -8.79 -10.69
N ILE A 54 27.62 -9.51 -10.10
CA ILE A 54 28.94 -9.02 -9.68
C ILE A 54 30.06 -9.90 -10.25
N CYS A 55 31.27 -9.36 -10.29
CA CYS A 55 32.47 -10.07 -10.71
C CYS A 55 33.47 -10.14 -9.53
N LEU A 56 33.74 -11.36 -9.07
CA LEU A 56 34.83 -11.65 -8.14
C LEU A 56 36.13 -11.71 -8.95
N VAL A 57 37.16 -11.03 -8.49
CA VAL A 57 38.50 -11.06 -9.07
C VAL A 57 39.48 -11.58 -8.04
N GLY A 58 40.26 -12.59 -8.42
CA GLY A 58 41.14 -13.26 -7.48
C GLY A 58 42.08 -14.25 -8.12
N SER A 59 42.36 -15.36 -7.43
CA SER A 59 43.19 -16.46 -7.89
C SER A 59 42.56 -17.79 -7.55
N ASN A 60 42.82 -18.81 -8.37
CA ASN A 60 42.32 -20.19 -8.19
C ASN A 60 40.77 -20.27 -8.10
N LEU A 61 40.04 -19.39 -8.77
CA LEU A 61 38.58 -19.38 -8.63
C LEU A 61 37.87 -20.56 -9.30
N ARG A 62 38.56 -21.33 -10.14
CA ARG A 62 38.08 -22.65 -10.62
C ARG A 62 37.97 -23.72 -9.52
N SER A 63 38.52 -23.48 -8.32
CA SER A 63 38.35 -24.35 -7.16
C SER A 63 37.11 -24.04 -6.32
N VAL A 64 36.34 -23.02 -6.67
CA VAL A 64 35.09 -22.68 -6.01
C VAL A 64 33.98 -23.64 -6.45
N LYS A 65 33.46 -24.40 -5.49
CA LYS A 65 32.35 -25.34 -5.68
C LYS A 65 31.00 -24.68 -5.41
N GLU A 66 30.95 -23.76 -4.44
CA GLU A 66 29.72 -23.08 -4.00
C GLU A 66 30.05 -21.70 -3.44
N LEU A 67 29.10 -20.78 -3.60
CA LEU A 67 29.14 -19.44 -3.00
C LEU A 67 27.85 -19.18 -2.25
N ASP A 68 27.97 -18.86 -0.96
CA ASP A 68 26.83 -18.48 -0.12
C ASP A 68 26.94 -17.05 0.33
N PHE A 69 25.95 -16.24 -0.02
CA PHE A 69 25.79 -14.87 0.46
C PHE A 69 24.97 -14.90 1.75
N ASN A 70 25.61 -14.69 2.89
CA ASN A 70 25.07 -15.03 4.20
C ASN A 70 24.75 -16.55 4.25
N ASP A 71 23.47 -16.91 4.28
CA ASP A 71 22.95 -18.29 4.24
C ASP A 71 22.25 -18.64 2.92
N GLN A 72 22.41 -17.80 1.88
CA GLN A 72 21.74 -17.99 0.60
C GLN A 72 22.73 -18.40 -0.49
N LYS A 73 22.51 -19.59 -1.04
CA LYS A 73 23.35 -20.16 -2.09
C LYS A 73 23.15 -19.45 -3.43
N ALA A 74 24.24 -19.03 -4.05
CA ALA A 74 24.23 -18.51 -5.41
C ALA A 74 24.28 -19.63 -6.45
N VAL A 75 23.71 -19.37 -7.63
CA VAL A 75 23.81 -20.26 -8.77
C VAL A 75 25.10 -19.97 -9.53
N LEU A 76 26.01 -20.93 -9.56
CA LEU A 76 27.24 -20.83 -10.33
C LEU A 76 27.04 -21.35 -11.77
N ASN A 77 27.61 -20.62 -12.74
CA ASN A 77 27.70 -21.05 -14.13
C ASN A 77 29.19 -21.15 -14.52
N THR A 78 29.64 -22.35 -14.85
CA THR A 78 31.03 -22.61 -15.19
C THR A 78 31.51 -21.84 -16.41
N SER A 79 30.61 -21.45 -17.33
CA SER A 79 30.95 -20.59 -18.47
C SER A 79 31.39 -19.16 -18.06
N TYR A 80 31.10 -18.75 -16.84
CA TYR A 80 31.49 -17.46 -16.27
C TYR A 80 32.57 -17.59 -15.19
N MET A 81 33.28 -18.72 -15.17
CA MET A 81 34.36 -18.99 -14.21
C MET A 81 35.69 -19.22 -14.95
N THR A 82 36.64 -18.37 -14.63
CA THR A 82 38.06 -18.55 -14.98
C THR A 82 38.88 -18.72 -13.71
N ASP A 83 40.16 -18.91 -13.83
CA ASP A 83 41.03 -18.97 -12.66
C ASP A 83 41.13 -17.65 -11.92
N ASN A 84 40.95 -16.51 -12.61
CA ASN A 84 41.11 -15.16 -12.06
C ASN A 84 39.79 -14.38 -11.91
N THR A 85 38.69 -14.82 -12.53
CA THR A 85 37.41 -14.13 -12.48
C THR A 85 36.26 -15.11 -12.31
N LEU A 86 35.25 -14.72 -11.53
CA LEU A 86 34.01 -15.44 -11.37
C LEU A 86 32.85 -14.42 -11.36
N ILE A 87 31.95 -14.53 -12.35
CA ILE A 87 30.76 -13.71 -12.44
C ILE A 87 29.59 -14.48 -11.85
N VAL A 88 28.87 -13.85 -10.90
CA VAL A 88 27.76 -14.48 -10.16
C VAL A 88 26.68 -13.46 -9.86
N THR A 89 25.43 -13.91 -9.81
CA THR A 89 24.30 -13.09 -9.38
C THR A 89 24.06 -13.33 -7.87
N VAL A 90 24.00 -12.22 -7.12
CA VAL A 90 23.63 -12.24 -5.70
C VAL A 90 22.21 -12.82 -5.58
N PRO A 91 21.96 -13.80 -4.70
CA PRO A 91 20.65 -14.41 -4.56
C PRO A 91 19.53 -13.39 -4.35
N LYS A 92 18.37 -13.63 -4.96
CA LYS A 92 17.16 -12.80 -4.77
C LYS A 92 16.38 -13.14 -3.50
N THR A 93 16.71 -14.23 -2.85
CA THR A 93 16.08 -14.68 -1.62
C THR A 93 16.66 -13.91 -0.44
N ILE A 94 15.76 -13.40 0.42
CA ILE A 94 16.16 -12.69 1.64
C ILE A 94 16.86 -13.67 2.57
N PRO A 95 18.04 -13.31 3.14
CA PRO A 95 18.73 -14.17 4.10
C PRO A 95 17.86 -14.42 5.35
N ALA A 96 17.82 -15.68 5.81
CA ALA A 96 17.22 -16.02 7.09
C ALA A 96 18.19 -15.74 8.26
N LYS A 97 19.49 -15.82 7.98
CA LYS A 97 20.55 -15.44 8.93
C LYS A 97 21.52 -14.47 8.26
N VAL A 98 21.84 -13.39 8.95
CA VAL A 98 22.72 -12.35 8.41
C VAL A 98 24.07 -12.39 9.11
N SER A 99 25.11 -12.64 8.33
CA SER A 99 26.53 -12.67 8.77
C SER A 99 27.37 -11.54 8.16
N ASP A 100 26.85 -10.85 7.12
CA ASP A 100 27.60 -9.88 6.31
C ASP A 100 28.85 -10.51 5.68
N LYS A 101 28.77 -11.79 5.32
CA LYS A 101 29.84 -12.57 4.69
C LYS A 101 29.37 -13.20 3.39
N LEU A 102 30.31 -13.33 2.47
CA LEU A 102 30.29 -14.27 1.36
C LEU A 102 31.15 -15.46 1.78
N TYR A 103 30.57 -16.64 1.76
CA TYR A 103 31.28 -17.89 2.05
C TYR A 103 31.65 -18.57 0.76
N ILE A 104 32.92 -18.89 0.60
CA ILE A 104 33.48 -19.63 -0.54
C ILE A 104 33.66 -21.06 -0.09
N ILE A 105 32.88 -21.97 -0.64
CA ILE A 105 33.04 -23.41 -0.40
C ILE A 105 33.88 -23.99 -1.53
N THR A 106 35.02 -24.59 -1.18
CA THR A 106 35.98 -25.12 -2.13
C THR A 106 35.60 -26.52 -2.61
N THR A 107 36.25 -26.99 -3.67
CA THR A 107 36.16 -28.40 -4.12
C THR A 107 36.62 -29.41 -3.07
N LYS A 108 37.42 -28.99 -2.09
CA LYS A 108 37.82 -29.79 -0.92
C LYS A 108 36.83 -29.71 0.26
N ASN A 109 35.74 -28.94 0.11
CA ASN A 109 34.76 -28.64 1.14
C ASN A 109 35.28 -27.72 2.29
N ASP A 110 36.39 -27.01 2.09
CA ASP A 110 36.80 -25.96 3.00
C ASP A 110 35.91 -24.75 2.80
N THR A 111 35.62 -23.99 3.88
CA THR A 111 34.84 -22.78 3.85
C THR A 111 35.72 -21.55 4.16
N ILE A 112 35.78 -20.62 3.25
CA ILE A 112 36.56 -19.38 3.37
C ILE A 112 35.61 -18.20 3.43
N PRO A 113 35.55 -17.45 4.55
CA PRO A 113 34.70 -16.26 4.64
C PRO A 113 35.38 -15.04 4.00
N TYR A 114 34.58 -14.21 3.33
CA TYR A 114 34.97 -12.91 2.78
C TYR A 114 33.96 -11.85 3.21
N ASP A 115 34.45 -10.65 3.62
CA ASP A 115 33.58 -9.56 4.06
C ASP A 115 32.79 -8.97 2.89
N PHE A 116 31.48 -9.22 2.86
CA PHE A 116 30.61 -8.72 1.81
C PHE A 116 29.16 -8.62 2.29
N LYS A 117 28.51 -7.48 2.08
CA LYS A 117 27.15 -7.24 2.51
C LYS A 117 26.15 -7.42 1.37
N VAL A 118 25.05 -8.09 1.64
CA VAL A 118 23.90 -8.10 0.76
C VAL A 118 22.98 -6.94 1.14
N ILE A 119 22.73 -6.05 0.20
CA ILE A 119 21.81 -4.92 0.38
C ILE A 119 20.40 -5.42 0.14
N VAL A 120 19.59 -5.40 1.19
CA VAL A 120 18.15 -5.65 1.16
C VAL A 120 17.45 -4.29 1.27
N PRO A 121 16.28 -4.09 0.62
CA PRO A 121 15.55 -2.84 0.77
C PRO A 121 15.19 -2.53 2.22
N ALA A 122 15.12 -1.24 2.55
CA ALA A 122 14.54 -0.78 3.80
C ALA A 122 13.05 -1.19 3.90
N PRO A 123 12.48 -1.30 5.09
CA PRO A 123 11.06 -1.61 5.23
C PRO A 123 10.20 -0.57 4.51
N THR A 124 9.04 -0.99 3.99
CA THR A 124 8.00 -0.09 3.49
C THR A 124 6.76 -0.22 4.35
N ILE A 125 6.03 0.88 4.54
CA ILE A 125 4.82 0.92 5.36
C ILE A 125 3.68 1.40 4.47
N SER A 126 2.64 0.58 4.34
CA SER A 126 1.48 0.88 3.47
C SER A 126 0.29 1.39 4.25
N SER A 127 -0.10 0.71 5.33
CA SER A 127 -1.32 1.02 6.08
C SER A 127 -1.28 0.46 7.50
N MET A 128 -2.23 0.91 8.31
CA MET A 128 -2.56 0.34 9.61
C MET A 128 -4.05 0.00 9.62
N SER A 129 -4.40 -1.14 10.18
CA SER A 129 -5.79 -1.66 10.14
C SER A 129 -6.80 -0.72 10.82
N ASN A 130 -6.40 -0.02 11.88
CA ASN A 130 -7.17 1.02 12.56
C ASN A 130 -6.22 2.09 13.10
N GLU A 131 -6.20 3.26 12.46
CA GLU A 131 -5.35 4.40 12.89
C GLU A 131 -5.89 5.08 14.18
N TRP A 132 -7.14 4.78 14.56
CA TRP A 132 -7.81 5.31 15.73
C TRP A 132 -8.05 4.27 16.85
N ALA A 133 -7.34 3.14 16.78
CA ALA A 133 -7.50 2.05 17.72
C ALA A 133 -7.48 2.51 19.18
N ALA A 134 -8.38 1.97 20.00
CA ALA A 134 -8.35 2.16 21.43
C ALA A 134 -7.21 1.36 22.09
N ALA A 135 -6.89 1.71 23.34
CA ALA A 135 -5.97 0.90 24.15
C ALA A 135 -6.46 -0.55 24.23
N ASN A 136 -5.53 -1.49 24.16
CA ASN A 136 -5.75 -2.94 24.18
C ASN A 136 -6.39 -3.53 22.90
N GLU A 137 -6.69 -2.73 21.89
CA GLU A 137 -7.09 -3.27 20.58
C GLU A 137 -5.91 -3.87 19.84
N THR A 138 -6.16 -4.98 19.14
CA THR A 138 -5.18 -5.59 18.24
C THR A 138 -5.23 -4.91 16.88
N VAL A 139 -4.09 -4.41 16.42
CA VAL A 139 -3.91 -3.75 15.13
C VAL A 139 -2.79 -4.38 14.34
N THR A 140 -2.84 -4.20 13.02
CA THR A 140 -1.81 -4.68 12.11
C THR A 140 -1.30 -3.53 11.25
N ILE A 141 0.01 -3.31 11.23
CA ILE A 141 0.68 -2.49 10.23
C ILE A 141 1.05 -3.39 9.05
N THR A 142 0.66 -2.98 7.85
CA THR A 142 0.94 -3.70 6.59
C THR A 142 2.02 -2.96 5.81
N GLY A 143 2.89 -3.72 5.14
CA GLY A 143 3.98 -3.19 4.34
C GLY A 143 4.81 -4.28 3.69
N ASP A 144 6.13 -4.08 3.57
CA ASP A 144 7.07 -5.12 3.13
C ASP A 144 8.43 -4.93 3.80
N TYR A 145 9.25 -5.97 3.76
CA TYR A 145 10.61 -6.03 4.35
C TYR A 145 10.63 -5.78 5.87
N PHE A 146 9.61 -6.22 6.60
CA PHE A 146 9.59 -6.23 8.06
C PHE A 146 10.44 -7.40 8.58
N LEU A 147 11.76 -7.22 8.49
CA LEU A 147 12.73 -8.25 8.79
C LEU A 147 13.19 -8.14 10.24
N ASP A 148 12.90 -9.19 11.01
CA ASP A 148 13.22 -9.31 12.42
C ASP A 148 14.26 -10.42 12.61
N TYR A 149 15.49 -10.04 12.97
CA TYR A 149 16.58 -10.98 13.21
C TYR A 149 16.96 -10.97 14.69
N SER A 150 17.29 -12.13 15.25
CA SER A 150 17.67 -12.25 16.66
C SER A 150 18.84 -11.36 17.07
N ASN A 151 19.78 -11.11 16.15
CA ASN A 151 20.93 -10.21 16.34
C ASN A 151 20.67 -8.76 15.89
N TYR A 152 19.55 -8.49 15.23
CA TYR A 152 19.10 -7.18 14.77
C TYR A 152 17.57 -7.10 14.86
N PRO A 153 17.00 -7.03 16.07
CA PRO A 153 15.56 -7.05 16.23
C PRO A 153 14.90 -5.82 15.61
N LEU A 154 13.73 -6.06 14.99
CA LEU A 154 12.89 -4.99 14.49
C LEU A 154 12.38 -4.14 15.65
N SER A 155 12.35 -2.83 15.49
CA SER A 155 11.77 -1.91 16.47
C SER A 155 10.74 -0.97 15.83
N ILE A 156 9.75 -0.60 16.62
CA ILE A 156 8.68 0.33 16.24
C ILE A 156 8.75 1.53 17.17
N LYS A 157 8.82 2.73 16.59
CA LYS A 157 8.69 3.98 17.34
C LYS A 157 7.44 4.74 16.92
N VAL A 158 6.91 5.56 17.82
CA VAL A 158 5.81 6.50 17.55
C VAL A 158 6.27 7.89 17.97
N GLY A 159 6.43 8.77 17.00
CA GLY A 159 7.16 10.03 17.22
C GLY A 159 8.64 9.78 17.49
N ASP A 160 9.27 10.74 18.17
CA ASP A 160 10.71 10.71 18.44
C ASP A 160 11.07 9.89 19.69
N ASP A 161 10.20 9.92 20.70
CA ASP A 161 10.53 9.48 22.06
C ASP A 161 9.85 8.18 22.51
N TYR A 162 8.78 7.73 21.86
CA TYR A 162 8.05 6.54 22.26
C TYR A 162 8.50 5.31 21.47
N THR A 163 8.93 4.27 22.16
CA THR A 163 9.24 2.96 21.56
C THR A 163 8.17 1.96 21.99
N LEU A 164 7.53 1.29 21.03
CA LEU A 164 6.54 0.26 21.29
C LEU A 164 7.20 -0.89 22.06
N PRO A 165 6.66 -1.30 23.23
CA PRO A 165 7.21 -2.43 23.97
C PRO A 165 7.16 -3.72 23.16
N THR A 166 8.21 -4.52 23.20
CA THR A 166 8.22 -5.83 22.52
C THR A 166 7.13 -6.77 23.02
N SER A 167 6.72 -6.63 24.30
CA SER A 167 5.60 -7.38 24.86
C SER A 167 4.25 -7.05 24.23
N ALA A 168 4.11 -5.91 23.58
CA ALA A 168 2.91 -5.55 22.83
C ALA A 168 2.86 -6.24 21.46
N ILE A 169 3.99 -6.66 20.90
CA ILE A 169 4.08 -7.27 19.58
C ILE A 169 3.63 -8.73 19.67
N GLN A 170 2.61 -9.08 18.91
CA GLN A 170 2.05 -10.44 18.84
C GLN A 170 2.71 -11.28 17.73
N SER A 171 2.95 -10.67 16.58
CA SER A 171 3.61 -11.35 15.46
C SER A 171 4.27 -10.36 14.51
N ILE A 172 5.39 -10.81 13.89
CA ILE A 172 6.07 -10.13 12.81
C ILE A 172 6.18 -11.10 11.65
N THR A 173 5.69 -10.70 10.49
CA THR A 173 5.90 -11.38 9.20
C THR A 173 6.60 -10.41 8.27
N LYS A 174 7.07 -10.89 7.11
CA LYS A 174 7.69 -10.01 6.11
C LYS A 174 6.79 -8.82 5.70
N THR A 175 5.48 -9.01 5.73
CA THR A 175 4.49 -8.04 5.20
C THR A 175 3.52 -7.49 6.23
N GLY A 176 3.61 -7.91 7.47
CA GLY A 176 2.69 -7.48 8.52
C GLY A 176 3.27 -7.56 9.90
N ILE A 177 2.96 -6.57 10.73
CA ILE A 177 3.28 -6.53 12.16
C ILE A 177 1.97 -6.38 12.92
N THR A 178 1.63 -7.38 13.72
CA THR A 178 0.43 -7.36 14.57
C THR A 178 0.83 -7.11 16.03
N PHE A 179 0.18 -6.15 16.65
CA PHE A 179 0.44 -5.79 18.03
C PHE A 179 -0.82 -5.31 18.76
N THR A 180 -0.79 -5.35 20.08
CA THR A 180 -1.80 -4.74 20.94
C THR A 180 -1.46 -3.27 21.17
N MET A 181 -2.39 -2.35 20.94
CA MET A 181 -2.17 -0.91 21.12
C MET A 181 -1.98 -0.60 22.61
N PRO A 182 -0.81 -0.11 23.06
CA PRO A 182 -0.63 0.34 24.42
C PRO A 182 -1.45 1.60 24.75
N SER A 183 -1.75 1.82 26.02
CA SER A 183 -2.58 2.95 26.47
C SER A 183 -1.86 4.31 26.45
N ASP A 184 -0.54 4.30 26.40
CA ASP A 184 0.34 5.47 26.52
C ASP A 184 0.95 5.92 25.19
N VAL A 185 0.49 5.37 24.06
CA VAL A 185 0.95 5.76 22.72
C VAL A 185 0.59 7.22 22.42
N PRO A 186 1.56 8.07 22.07
CA PRO A 186 1.30 9.48 21.78
C PRO A 186 0.47 9.66 20.51
N THR A 187 -0.62 10.45 20.60
CA THR A 187 -1.51 10.76 19.49
C THR A 187 -0.92 11.81 18.55
N GLY A 188 -1.33 11.84 17.29
CA GLY A 188 -0.84 12.80 16.28
C GLY A 188 0.63 12.58 15.89
N LYS A 189 1.16 11.37 16.11
CA LYS A 189 2.55 11.03 15.78
C LYS A 189 2.62 9.91 14.76
N ASN A 190 3.62 9.99 13.88
CA ASN A 190 3.88 8.96 12.88
C ASN A 190 4.55 7.73 13.50
N PHE A 191 4.28 6.58 12.92
CA PHE A 191 5.03 5.35 13.21
C PHE A 191 6.33 5.32 12.41
N TYR A 192 7.36 4.76 13.01
CA TYR A 192 8.65 4.48 12.38
C TYR A 192 8.98 3.01 12.61
N ILE A 193 9.30 2.30 11.54
CA ILE A 193 9.75 0.91 11.63
C ILE A 193 11.21 0.85 11.25
N THR A 194 12.04 0.32 12.15
CA THR A 194 13.47 0.16 11.99
C THR A 194 13.83 -1.32 11.92
N THR A 195 14.54 -1.69 10.88
CA THR A 195 15.17 -2.99 10.70
C THR A 195 16.67 -2.83 10.54
N LYS A 196 17.42 -3.93 10.41
CA LYS A 196 18.85 -3.87 10.03
C LYS A 196 19.11 -3.01 8.79
N TYR A 197 18.16 -2.94 7.87
CA TYR A 197 18.34 -2.35 6.55
C TYR A 197 17.82 -0.91 6.43
N GLY A 198 17.38 -0.33 7.52
CA GLY A 198 16.98 1.07 7.57
C GLY A 198 15.73 1.32 8.37
N THR A 199 15.37 2.61 8.43
CA THR A 199 14.17 3.10 9.11
C THR A 199 13.24 3.75 8.10
N THR A 200 11.95 3.43 8.18
CA THR A 200 10.91 4.05 7.36
C THR A 200 9.84 4.67 8.24
N LYS A 201 9.43 5.87 7.87
CA LYS A 201 8.34 6.63 8.49
C LYS A 201 7.03 6.30 7.79
N ALA A 202 5.98 5.99 8.54
CA ALA A 202 4.63 5.89 8.01
C ALA A 202 4.08 7.26 7.60
N ALA A 203 3.30 7.31 6.53
CA ALA A 203 2.57 8.53 6.15
C ALA A 203 1.47 8.88 7.14
N PHE A 204 0.82 7.87 7.72
CA PHE A 204 -0.25 8.04 8.70
C PHE A 204 0.29 8.36 10.11
N GLN A 205 -0.60 8.93 10.91
CA GLN A 205 -0.37 9.19 12.33
C GLN A 205 -1.39 8.44 13.17
N TYR A 206 -1.02 8.09 14.40
CA TYR A 206 -1.97 7.56 15.37
C TYR A 206 -2.95 8.64 15.80
N LYS A 207 -4.25 8.39 15.63
CA LYS A 207 -5.35 9.35 15.85
C LYS A 207 -5.09 10.67 15.11
N ASP A 208 -4.92 10.54 13.79
CA ASP A 208 -4.57 11.64 12.90
C ASP A 208 -5.72 12.64 12.77
N LYS A 209 -5.51 13.86 13.25
CA LYS A 209 -6.47 14.97 13.15
C LYS A 209 -6.16 15.95 12.02
N ARG A 210 -5.10 15.71 11.25
CA ARG A 210 -4.77 16.57 10.10
C ARG A 210 -5.90 16.50 9.06
N GLY A 211 -6.24 17.64 8.47
CA GLY A 211 -7.25 17.71 7.44
C GLY A 211 -8.61 17.12 7.81
N MET A 212 -8.97 17.12 9.11
CA MET A 212 -10.26 16.65 9.60
C MET A 212 -11.39 17.47 8.98
N LEU A 213 -12.33 16.78 8.33
CA LEU A 213 -13.52 17.35 7.74
C LEU A 213 -14.74 17.14 8.66
N PHE A 214 -14.96 15.89 9.09
CA PHE A 214 -16.10 15.51 9.92
C PHE A 214 -15.66 14.51 10.97
N ASP A 215 -15.70 14.91 12.24
CA ASP A 215 -15.56 14.03 13.40
C ASP A 215 -16.90 13.85 14.14
N PHE A 216 -17.95 14.52 13.67
CA PHE A 216 -19.32 14.51 14.17
C PHE A 216 -19.47 14.91 15.66
N ASP A 217 -18.44 15.45 16.27
CA ASP A 217 -18.38 15.83 17.67
C ASP A 217 -17.92 17.27 17.91
N THR A 218 -16.95 17.75 17.13
CA THR A 218 -16.30 19.06 17.36
C THR A 218 -17.02 20.16 16.58
N PRO A 219 -17.54 21.21 17.26
CA PRO A 219 -18.10 22.37 16.59
C PRO A 219 -17.05 23.10 15.72
N TRP A 220 -17.35 23.32 14.44
CA TRP A 220 -16.45 24.00 13.51
C TRP A 220 -16.34 25.51 13.75
N ASP A 221 -17.43 26.12 14.25
CA ASP A 221 -17.53 27.56 14.58
C ASP A 221 -17.64 27.80 16.09
N GLY A 222 -17.42 26.79 16.92
CA GLY A 222 -17.58 26.81 18.37
C GLY A 222 -19.01 26.53 18.87
N ILE A 223 -19.97 26.37 17.95
CA ILE A 223 -21.40 26.15 18.27
C ILE A 223 -21.96 24.96 17.47
N HIS A 224 -21.72 24.92 16.17
CA HIS A 224 -22.34 23.98 15.26
C HIS A 224 -21.38 22.87 14.84
N ILE A 225 -21.83 21.63 14.94
CA ILE A 225 -21.09 20.46 14.43
C ILE A 225 -21.33 20.33 12.95
N LEU A 226 -20.25 20.21 12.15
CA LEU A 226 -20.38 19.86 10.75
C LEU A 226 -21.02 18.49 10.61
N GLY A 227 -22.06 18.44 9.85
CA GLY A 227 -22.83 17.24 9.61
C GLY A 227 -23.48 17.30 8.25
N ASN A 228 -24.60 16.64 8.12
CA ASN A 228 -25.37 16.65 6.89
C ASN A 228 -25.89 18.07 6.58
N HIS A 229 -25.73 18.49 5.33
CA HIS A 229 -26.14 19.80 4.84
C HIS A 229 -26.60 19.68 3.37
N GLY A 230 -27.61 18.84 3.14
CA GLY A 230 -28.17 18.53 1.83
C GLY A 230 -29.68 18.32 1.88
N TRP A 231 -30.18 17.41 1.07
CA TRP A 231 -31.62 17.18 0.96
C TRP A 231 -32.22 16.42 2.16
N HIS A 232 -31.44 15.48 2.72
CA HIS A 232 -31.95 14.57 3.77
C HIS A 232 -31.12 14.69 5.05
N PRO A 233 -31.79 14.82 6.21
CA PRO A 233 -31.09 14.69 7.49
C PRO A 233 -30.63 13.26 7.66
N GLN A 234 -29.35 13.09 8.03
CA GLN A 234 -28.75 11.79 8.27
C GLN A 234 -28.71 11.43 9.74
N VAL A 235 -28.50 10.16 10.02
CA VAL A 235 -28.40 9.69 11.40
C VAL A 235 -26.96 9.91 11.89
N ILE A 236 -26.76 10.94 12.67
CA ILE A 236 -25.55 11.17 13.46
C ILE A 236 -25.90 10.76 14.88
N THR A 237 -25.28 9.74 15.40
CA THR A 237 -25.65 9.09 16.68
C THR A 237 -24.45 8.43 17.35
N LYS A 238 -24.67 7.89 18.54
CA LYS A 238 -23.68 7.14 19.32
C LYS A 238 -24.30 5.94 20.00
N ASP A 239 -23.53 4.89 20.19
CA ASP A 239 -23.88 3.71 20.98
C ASP A 239 -22.61 3.09 21.61
N GLU A 240 -22.73 1.91 22.18
CA GLU A 240 -21.63 1.19 22.84
C GLU A 240 -20.50 0.77 21.86
N THR A 241 -20.74 0.81 20.56
CA THR A 241 -19.72 0.51 19.54
C THR A 241 -19.04 1.77 19.00
N SER A 242 -19.39 2.97 19.49
CA SER A 242 -18.77 4.22 19.05
C SER A 242 -17.26 4.20 19.19
N LEU A 243 -16.56 4.75 18.19
CA LEU A 243 -15.11 4.89 18.22
C LEU A 243 -14.70 6.01 19.19
N SER A 244 -15.34 7.18 19.07
CA SER A 244 -15.05 8.36 19.85
C SER A 244 -16.22 9.35 19.85
N GLY A 245 -17.32 9.08 20.54
CA GLY A 245 -18.47 10.00 20.52
C GLY A 245 -19.51 9.63 19.46
N ASN A 246 -19.91 10.60 18.62
CA ASN A 246 -20.88 10.37 17.56
C ASN A 246 -20.23 9.81 16.31
N TYR A 247 -21.04 9.16 15.49
CA TYR A 247 -20.67 8.68 14.15
C TYR A 247 -21.84 8.87 13.18
N LEU A 248 -21.56 8.90 11.91
CA LEU A 248 -22.56 8.82 10.85
C LEU A 248 -23.00 7.36 10.67
N MET A 249 -24.31 7.11 10.66
CA MET A 249 -24.88 5.79 10.33
C MET A 249 -25.60 5.86 8.99
N LEU A 250 -25.18 5.01 8.05
CA LEU A 250 -25.88 4.76 6.78
C LEU A 250 -26.49 3.37 6.80
N GLY A 251 -27.66 3.22 6.20
CA GLY A 251 -28.30 1.93 6.06
C GLY A 251 -29.40 1.64 7.05
N ASN A 252 -29.41 0.42 7.60
CA ASN A 252 -30.50 -0.16 8.39
C ASN A 252 -31.83 -0.26 7.61
N PHE A 253 -31.75 -0.34 6.27
CA PHE A 253 -32.85 -0.55 5.35
C PHE A 253 -32.49 -1.61 4.33
N LYS A 254 -33.52 -2.27 3.78
CA LYS A 254 -33.32 -3.30 2.75
C LYS A 254 -32.68 -2.68 1.51
N MET A 255 -31.61 -3.31 1.06
CA MET A 255 -30.92 -3.03 -0.19
C MET A 255 -31.01 -4.27 -1.08
N PRO A 256 -31.62 -4.16 -2.27
CA PRO A 256 -31.68 -5.28 -3.21
C PRO A 256 -30.29 -5.56 -3.80
N LYS A 257 -30.10 -6.76 -4.29
CA LYS A 257 -28.81 -7.23 -4.86
C LYS A 257 -28.30 -6.37 -6.03
N GLU A 258 -29.19 -5.75 -6.79
CA GLU A 258 -28.88 -4.82 -7.87
C GLU A 258 -28.51 -3.42 -7.35
N GLY A 259 -28.61 -3.20 -6.04
CA GLY A 259 -28.57 -1.86 -5.45
C GLY A 259 -29.91 -1.16 -5.65
N GLY A 260 -29.93 0.14 -5.47
CA GLY A 260 -31.13 0.92 -5.64
C GLY A 260 -30.99 2.33 -5.10
N TRP A 261 -31.92 3.18 -5.44
CA TRP A 261 -32.00 4.52 -4.94
C TRP A 261 -32.72 4.56 -3.59
N ASN A 262 -32.01 4.97 -2.54
CA ASN A 262 -32.58 5.26 -1.23
C ASN A 262 -31.68 6.30 -0.55
N ASP A 263 -31.73 7.52 -1.03
CA ASP A 263 -30.91 8.63 -0.57
C ASP A 263 -31.19 8.99 0.90
N GLY A 264 -32.44 8.91 1.35
CA GLY A 264 -32.80 9.18 2.73
C GLY A 264 -32.16 8.28 3.80
N ASN A 265 -31.60 7.11 3.42
CA ASN A 265 -30.98 6.19 4.36
C ASN A 265 -29.56 5.81 3.99
N PHE A 266 -29.13 6.03 2.76
CA PHE A 266 -27.88 5.59 2.24
C PHE A 266 -27.00 6.72 1.70
N SER A 267 -27.32 7.99 1.99
CA SER A 267 -26.48 9.12 1.63
C SER A 267 -26.04 9.95 2.83
N PHE A 268 -24.91 10.60 2.69
CA PHE A 268 -24.46 11.73 3.49
C PHE A 268 -24.14 12.85 2.51
N GLU A 269 -24.76 14.04 2.71
CA GLU A 269 -24.69 15.15 1.79
C GLU A 269 -24.22 16.37 2.53
N TYR A 270 -23.02 16.84 2.24
CA TYR A 270 -22.52 18.12 2.71
C TYR A 270 -22.25 19.03 1.51
N TRP A 271 -23.16 19.98 1.28
CA TRP A 271 -23.09 20.92 0.16
C TRP A 271 -22.84 22.32 0.68
N ALA A 272 -21.61 22.82 0.51
CA ALA A 272 -21.19 24.11 1.01
C ALA A 272 -21.85 25.26 0.27
N GLY A 273 -21.96 26.42 0.94
CA GLY A 273 -22.39 27.66 0.33
C GLY A 273 -23.89 27.83 0.17
N THR A 274 -24.71 27.00 0.83
CA THR A 274 -26.17 27.15 0.83
C THR A 274 -26.75 26.90 2.21
N THR A 275 -27.79 27.72 2.53
CA THR A 275 -28.65 27.45 3.65
C THR A 275 -29.64 26.38 3.28
N SER A 276 -29.51 25.21 3.87
CA SER A 276 -30.54 24.16 3.80
C SER A 276 -31.72 24.55 4.68
N LYS A 277 -32.95 24.31 4.22
CA LYS A 277 -34.13 24.44 5.10
C LYS A 277 -34.08 23.51 6.31
N THR A 278 -33.20 22.53 6.32
CA THR A 278 -33.05 21.52 7.35
C THR A 278 -31.99 21.88 8.39
N PHE A 279 -31.13 22.88 8.09
CA PHE A 279 -30.01 23.30 8.95
C PHE A 279 -29.99 24.83 9.08
N ASP A 280 -29.70 25.29 10.26
CA ASP A 280 -29.81 26.73 10.64
C ASP A 280 -28.61 27.57 10.15
N THR A 281 -27.55 26.97 9.62
CA THR A 281 -26.30 27.63 9.24
C THR A 281 -25.75 27.16 7.91
N ASP A 282 -25.20 28.10 7.14
CA ASP A 282 -24.33 27.81 5.99
C ASP A 282 -23.01 27.24 6.51
N GLY A 283 -22.66 26.06 6.07
CA GLY A 283 -21.35 25.44 6.39
C GLY A 283 -20.24 26.05 5.52
N PRO A 284 -18.97 25.97 5.98
CA PRO A 284 -17.82 26.42 5.20
C PRO A 284 -17.59 25.49 3.98
N LYS A 285 -16.87 25.99 2.98
CA LYS A 285 -16.32 25.10 1.97
C LYS A 285 -15.29 24.17 2.61
N LEU A 286 -15.27 22.90 2.22
CA LEU A 286 -14.32 21.92 2.80
C LEU A 286 -12.86 22.28 2.48
N ASN A 287 -12.61 22.91 1.32
CA ASN A 287 -11.28 23.41 0.97
C ASN A 287 -10.86 24.67 1.75
N ASP A 288 -11.75 25.27 2.55
CA ASP A 288 -11.39 26.33 3.51
C ASP A 288 -10.95 25.76 4.86
N ILE A 289 -11.35 24.52 5.20
CA ILE A 289 -11.03 23.89 6.49
C ILE A 289 -9.94 22.82 6.40
N ALA A 290 -9.67 22.27 5.22
CA ALA A 290 -8.59 21.33 4.99
C ALA A 290 -7.78 21.72 3.75
N ASP A 291 -6.49 21.41 3.78
CA ASP A 291 -5.59 21.67 2.67
C ASP A 291 -5.76 20.61 1.57
N PHE A 292 -6.24 21.03 0.40
CA PHE A 292 -6.36 20.22 -0.82
C PHE A 292 -5.28 20.55 -1.87
N THR A 293 -4.29 21.38 -1.55
CA THR A 293 -3.15 21.56 -2.46
C THR A 293 -2.44 20.24 -2.67
N ASP A 294 -1.90 20.02 -3.86
CA ASP A 294 -1.28 18.73 -4.23
C ASP A 294 -2.18 17.50 -3.97
N TRP A 295 -3.50 17.66 -4.22
CA TRP A 295 -4.50 16.62 -3.94
C TRP A 295 -4.18 15.26 -4.57
N LYS A 296 -3.42 15.21 -5.68
CA LYS A 296 -3.00 13.96 -6.32
C LYS A 296 -2.15 13.07 -5.40
N ASN A 297 -1.50 13.68 -4.41
CA ASN A 297 -0.69 13.01 -3.40
C ASN A 297 -1.40 12.94 -2.03
N LYS A 298 -2.73 13.04 -2.01
CA LYS A 298 -3.56 12.94 -0.79
C LYS A 298 -4.62 11.87 -0.93
N SER A 299 -5.12 11.42 0.21
CA SER A 299 -6.25 10.50 0.32
C SER A 299 -7.31 11.05 1.23
N ILE A 300 -8.58 10.76 0.93
CA ILE A 300 -9.62 10.79 1.94
C ILE A 300 -9.50 9.51 2.78
N LYS A 301 -9.58 9.69 4.09
CA LYS A 301 -9.63 8.59 5.07
C LYS A 301 -10.80 8.75 6.01
N PHE A 302 -11.33 7.64 6.46
CA PHE A 302 -12.34 7.59 7.52
C PHE A 302 -12.26 6.25 8.25
N GLU A 303 -12.73 6.21 9.46
CA GLU A 303 -12.95 4.96 10.19
C GLU A 303 -14.33 4.42 9.82
N MET A 304 -14.42 3.11 9.63
CA MET A 304 -15.64 2.41 9.26
C MET A 304 -15.86 1.19 10.15
N TYR A 305 -17.14 0.99 10.53
CA TYR A 305 -17.57 -0.19 11.28
C TYR A 305 -18.82 -0.77 10.62
N ILE A 306 -18.80 -2.07 10.35
CA ILE A 306 -19.93 -2.83 9.79
C ILE A 306 -20.16 -4.06 10.68
N PRO A 307 -21.29 -4.16 11.41
CA PRO A 307 -21.57 -5.30 12.26
C PRO A 307 -21.81 -6.56 11.45
N SER A 308 -21.31 -7.71 11.92
CA SER A 308 -21.44 -8.99 11.21
C SER A 308 -22.89 -9.46 11.04
N LEU A 309 -23.81 -8.96 11.87
CA LEU A 309 -25.25 -9.24 11.73
C LEU A 309 -25.92 -8.44 10.59
N ASN A 310 -25.31 -7.35 10.16
CA ASN A 310 -25.80 -6.45 9.11
C ASN A 310 -24.72 -6.20 8.07
N PRO A 311 -24.20 -7.23 7.40
CA PRO A 311 -23.12 -7.10 6.45
C PRO A 311 -23.54 -6.28 5.24
N TRP A 312 -22.57 -5.64 4.63
CA TRP A 312 -22.72 -4.93 3.36
C TRP A 312 -22.47 -5.88 2.19
N CYS A 313 -23.48 -6.03 1.30
CA CYS A 313 -23.47 -7.06 0.26
C CYS A 313 -23.83 -6.56 -1.14
N ALA A 314 -24.15 -5.29 -1.31
CA ALA A 314 -24.55 -4.74 -2.60
C ALA A 314 -24.30 -3.23 -2.66
N ALA A 315 -24.26 -2.69 -3.85
CA ALA A 315 -24.02 -1.30 -4.20
C ALA A 315 -22.64 -0.76 -3.73
N PRO A 316 -21.97 0.05 -4.54
CA PRO A 316 -20.77 0.77 -4.12
C PRO A 316 -21.11 1.90 -3.15
N MET A 317 -20.18 2.23 -2.27
CA MET A 317 -20.11 3.57 -1.69
C MET A 317 -19.47 4.47 -2.72
N GLN A 318 -20.23 5.39 -3.24
CA GLN A 318 -19.78 6.47 -4.13
C GLN A 318 -19.34 7.64 -3.26
N VAL A 319 -18.07 8.03 -3.34
CA VAL A 319 -17.53 9.21 -2.66
C VAL A 319 -17.30 10.29 -3.71
N ILE A 320 -17.93 11.45 -3.54
CA ILE A 320 -18.01 12.50 -4.57
C ILE A 320 -17.64 13.83 -3.94
N PHE A 321 -16.56 14.45 -4.40
CA PHE A 321 -16.29 15.86 -4.13
C PHE A 321 -16.81 16.73 -5.27
N ALA A 322 -17.28 17.94 -4.95
CA ALA A 322 -17.77 18.88 -5.93
C ALA A 322 -17.54 20.33 -5.51
N GLY A 323 -17.37 21.21 -6.47
CA GLY A 323 -17.40 22.66 -6.27
C GLY A 323 -18.83 23.19 -6.12
N THR A 324 -18.95 24.36 -5.56
CA THR A 324 -20.26 25.06 -5.42
C THR A 324 -20.87 25.45 -6.77
N ASP A 325 -20.10 25.41 -7.86
CA ASP A 325 -20.58 25.59 -9.23
C ASP A 325 -21.36 24.37 -9.77
N LYS A 326 -21.23 23.22 -9.10
CA LYS A 326 -21.84 21.95 -9.52
C LYS A 326 -23.01 21.54 -8.64
N VAL A 327 -22.85 21.67 -7.33
CA VAL A 327 -23.87 21.25 -6.37
C VAL A 327 -23.96 22.22 -5.20
N THR A 328 -25.16 22.70 -5.00
CA THR A 328 -25.62 23.42 -3.80
C THR A 328 -27.03 22.95 -3.51
N PHE A 329 -27.56 23.22 -2.33
CA PHE A 329 -28.93 22.84 -2.01
C PHE A 329 -29.96 23.38 -3.04
N SER A 330 -29.76 24.61 -3.53
CA SER A 330 -30.66 25.24 -4.50
C SER A 330 -30.40 24.88 -5.96
N THR A 331 -29.20 24.38 -6.28
CA THR A 331 -28.77 24.09 -7.66
C THR A 331 -28.38 22.63 -7.87
N ALA A 332 -28.57 21.78 -6.88
CA ALA A 332 -28.33 20.36 -7.03
C ALA A 332 -29.17 19.82 -8.16
N ASN A 333 -28.53 19.22 -9.12
CA ASN A 333 -29.23 18.61 -10.25
C ASN A 333 -28.87 17.12 -10.34
N ASN A 334 -29.87 16.33 -10.64
CA ASN A 334 -29.72 14.91 -10.78
C ASN A 334 -28.69 14.52 -11.87
N ASN A 335 -28.51 15.35 -12.89
CA ASN A 335 -27.54 15.08 -13.95
C ASN A 335 -26.11 15.04 -13.45
N PHE A 336 -25.75 15.86 -12.44
CA PHE A 336 -24.43 15.80 -11.81
C PHE A 336 -24.21 14.45 -11.10
N PHE A 337 -25.22 13.97 -10.38
CA PHE A 337 -25.08 12.74 -9.60
C PHE A 337 -25.19 11.48 -10.46
N HIS A 338 -26.06 11.41 -11.46
CA HIS A 338 -26.37 10.17 -12.14
C HIS A 338 -26.27 10.14 -13.67
N ASN A 339 -26.56 11.15 -14.40
CA ASN A 339 -26.92 10.93 -15.80
C ASN A 339 -26.04 11.56 -16.87
N GLY A 340 -24.81 11.54 -16.77
CA GLY A 340 -24.11 11.93 -17.97
C GLY A 340 -23.20 13.12 -17.85
N ASP A 341 -23.12 13.76 -16.72
CA ASP A 341 -22.07 14.73 -16.47
C ASP A 341 -20.70 14.05 -16.53
N GLY A 342 -20.64 12.76 -16.15
CA GLY A 342 -19.42 11.97 -16.18
C GLY A 342 -18.36 12.44 -15.18
N TRP A 343 -18.80 13.08 -14.09
CA TRP A 343 -17.95 13.61 -13.03
C TRP A 343 -17.29 12.48 -12.24
N GLY A 344 -15.98 12.62 -12.01
CA GLY A 344 -15.16 11.63 -11.32
C GLY A 344 -15.50 11.47 -9.85
N ARG A 345 -15.62 10.24 -9.43
CA ARG A 345 -15.86 9.78 -8.07
C ARG A 345 -15.05 8.55 -7.77
N ALA A 346 -14.93 8.22 -6.49
CA ALA A 346 -14.42 6.92 -6.05
C ALA A 346 -15.58 5.96 -5.83
N LEU A 347 -15.38 4.70 -6.17
CA LEU A 347 -16.30 3.59 -5.90
C LEU A 347 -15.63 2.61 -4.95
N TYR A 348 -16.11 2.52 -3.72
CA TYR A 348 -15.59 1.61 -2.72
C TYR A 348 -16.55 0.44 -2.53
N MET A 349 -16.08 -0.79 -2.83
CA MET A 349 -16.90 -2.02 -2.87
C MET A 349 -16.17 -3.19 -2.20
N PRO A 350 -15.96 -3.17 -0.87
CA PRO A 350 -15.23 -4.25 -0.20
C PRO A 350 -16.02 -5.58 -0.20
N TRP A 351 -17.34 -5.52 -0.39
CA TRP A 351 -18.21 -6.68 -0.53
C TRP A 351 -18.04 -7.44 -1.85
N ASN A 352 -17.41 -6.82 -2.86
CA ASN A 352 -17.16 -7.47 -4.14
C ASN A 352 -15.98 -8.47 -4.04
N ASN A 353 -16.22 -9.52 -3.30
CA ASN A 353 -15.33 -10.63 -3.02
C ASN A 353 -16.03 -11.95 -3.31
N GLU A 354 -15.38 -13.08 -3.11
CA GLU A 354 -15.94 -14.42 -3.38
C GLU A 354 -17.25 -14.69 -2.62
N ASN A 355 -17.42 -14.08 -1.45
CA ASN A 355 -18.60 -14.26 -0.62
C ASN A 355 -19.71 -13.26 -0.92
N LEU A 356 -19.47 -12.23 -1.73
CA LEU A 356 -20.35 -11.07 -1.95
C LEU A 356 -20.90 -10.52 -0.63
N SER A 357 -20.01 -10.36 0.35
CA SER A 357 -20.37 -9.91 1.69
C SER A 357 -19.16 -9.31 2.38
N TYR A 358 -19.39 -8.25 3.12
CA TYR A 358 -18.35 -7.60 3.89
C TYR A 358 -18.87 -7.10 5.23
N ASP A 359 -18.13 -7.41 6.29
CA ASP A 359 -18.25 -6.83 7.60
C ASP A 359 -16.86 -6.60 8.20
N THR A 360 -16.78 -5.88 9.28
CA THR A 360 -15.49 -5.55 9.92
C THR A 360 -15.21 -6.40 11.17
N ASN A 361 -15.91 -7.52 11.32
CA ASN A 361 -15.78 -8.42 12.48
C ASN A 361 -15.94 -7.70 13.82
N GLY A 362 -16.86 -6.73 13.90
CA GLY A 362 -17.13 -5.97 15.11
C GLY A 362 -16.00 -5.04 15.51
N LYS A 363 -15.16 -4.59 14.59
CA LYS A 363 -14.05 -3.66 14.83
C LYS A 363 -14.15 -2.45 13.90
N TRP A 364 -13.66 -1.32 14.36
CA TRP A 364 -13.39 -0.18 13.50
C TRP A 364 -12.13 -0.45 12.67
N ILE A 365 -12.16 -0.02 11.43
CA ILE A 365 -11.03 -0.08 10.49
C ILE A 365 -10.83 1.27 9.84
N THR A 366 -9.60 1.59 9.41
CA THR A 366 -9.33 2.77 8.60
C THR A 366 -9.49 2.45 7.12
N VAL A 367 -10.39 3.15 6.45
CA VAL A 367 -10.52 3.15 4.98
C VAL A 367 -9.67 4.28 4.42
N THR A 368 -8.93 3.99 3.36
CA THR A 368 -8.09 4.96 2.65
C THR A 368 -8.43 4.93 1.17
N ILE A 369 -8.82 6.08 0.61
CA ILE A 369 -9.12 6.22 -0.82
C ILE A 369 -8.28 7.37 -1.38
N PRO A 370 -7.29 7.09 -2.25
CA PRO A 370 -6.50 8.14 -2.88
C PRO A 370 -7.38 9.10 -3.71
N LEU A 371 -7.17 10.40 -3.59
CA LEU A 371 -7.92 11.37 -4.40
C LEU A 371 -7.63 11.23 -5.91
N ALA A 372 -6.49 10.64 -6.26
CA ALA A 372 -6.19 10.27 -7.65
C ALA A 372 -7.09 9.16 -8.21
N ASP A 373 -7.76 8.38 -7.36
CA ASP A 373 -8.65 7.28 -7.76
C ASP A 373 -10.11 7.73 -7.97
N PHE A 374 -10.37 9.03 -7.87
CA PHE A 374 -11.69 9.61 -8.22
C PHE A 374 -11.83 9.71 -9.74
N ASN A 375 -11.79 8.58 -10.41
CA ASN A 375 -11.71 8.42 -11.86
C ASN A 375 -12.83 7.56 -12.45
N LYS A 376 -13.87 7.28 -11.67
CA LYS A 376 -15.06 6.52 -12.11
C LYS A 376 -16.25 7.47 -12.26
N ASP A 377 -17.12 7.16 -13.21
CA ASP A 377 -18.43 7.82 -13.32
C ASP A 377 -19.49 7.07 -12.50
N TRP A 378 -20.72 7.53 -12.59
CA TRP A 378 -21.89 6.94 -11.93
C TRP A 378 -22.07 5.43 -12.21
N ASP A 379 -21.81 5.00 -13.42
CA ASP A 379 -22.01 3.61 -13.87
C ASP A 379 -20.78 2.73 -13.65
N GLY A 380 -19.69 3.28 -13.08
CA GLY A 380 -18.44 2.57 -12.86
C GLY A 380 -17.46 2.57 -14.02
N ASN A 381 -17.79 3.24 -15.12
CA ASN A 381 -16.88 3.43 -16.25
C ASN A 381 -15.80 4.48 -15.92
N ALA A 382 -14.86 4.70 -16.83
CA ALA A 382 -13.92 5.80 -16.70
C ALA A 382 -14.63 7.14 -16.75
N ALA A 383 -14.34 8.02 -15.77
CA ALA A 383 -14.91 9.34 -15.70
C ALA A 383 -14.51 10.20 -16.91
N LYS A 384 -15.44 11.02 -17.41
CA LYS A 384 -15.19 11.99 -18.50
C LYS A 384 -14.59 13.29 -17.98
N LYS A 385 -14.84 13.62 -16.73
CA LYS A 385 -14.38 14.84 -16.04
C LYS A 385 -13.80 14.46 -14.70
N THR A 386 -12.69 15.08 -14.31
CA THR A 386 -12.01 14.87 -13.03
C THR A 386 -11.72 16.22 -12.39
N PHE A 387 -11.17 16.23 -11.19
CA PHE A 387 -10.75 17.44 -10.48
C PHE A 387 -9.75 18.25 -11.29
N THR A 388 -9.93 19.55 -11.32
CA THR A 388 -9.08 20.51 -12.04
C THR A 388 -8.45 21.55 -11.12
N SER A 389 -9.09 21.82 -9.98
CA SER A 389 -8.64 22.80 -9.01
C SER A 389 -9.07 22.43 -7.58
N ILE A 390 -8.55 23.15 -6.59
CA ILE A 390 -8.96 22.97 -5.19
C ILE A 390 -10.42 23.38 -4.95
N GLU A 391 -11.02 24.20 -5.81
CA GLU A 391 -12.42 24.59 -5.71
C GLU A 391 -13.39 23.42 -5.95
N ASP A 392 -12.93 22.35 -6.57
CA ASP A 392 -13.70 21.12 -6.77
C ASP A 392 -13.91 20.34 -5.46
N PHE A 393 -13.27 20.75 -4.36
CA PHE A 393 -13.36 20.10 -3.04
C PHE A 393 -14.18 20.93 -2.02
N ALA A 394 -15.13 21.73 -2.47
CA ALA A 394 -15.97 22.53 -1.58
C ALA A 394 -17.01 21.69 -0.83
N SER A 395 -17.51 20.64 -1.43
CA SER A 395 -18.62 19.79 -0.96
C SER A 395 -18.25 18.31 -1.02
N LEU A 396 -18.86 17.49 -0.16
CA LEU A 396 -18.72 16.03 -0.13
C LEU A 396 -20.09 15.36 -0.13
N THR A 397 -20.26 14.38 -1.01
CA THR A 397 -21.39 13.44 -0.96
C THR A 397 -20.85 12.02 -0.85
N ILE A 398 -21.38 11.26 0.10
CA ILE A 398 -21.18 9.82 0.22
C ILE A 398 -22.52 9.17 -0.05
N PHE A 399 -22.59 8.24 -1.02
CA PHE A 399 -23.84 7.61 -1.41
C PHE A 399 -23.66 6.11 -1.69
N VAL A 400 -24.34 5.26 -0.94
CA VAL A 400 -24.31 3.81 -1.16
C VAL A 400 -25.44 3.43 -2.11
N THR A 401 -25.15 3.41 -3.40
CA THR A 401 -26.14 3.17 -4.45
C THR A 401 -25.50 2.62 -5.71
N THR A 402 -26.30 1.96 -6.53
CA THR A 402 -25.95 1.65 -7.92
C THR A 402 -26.82 2.48 -8.86
N GLY A 403 -26.24 2.87 -9.97
CA GLY A 403 -26.96 3.49 -11.07
C GLY A 403 -27.84 2.50 -11.86
N SER A 404 -28.43 1.51 -11.21
CA SER A 404 -29.15 0.40 -11.84
C SER A 404 -30.37 0.77 -12.69
N TYR A 405 -30.60 2.04 -12.87
CA TYR A 405 -31.61 2.55 -13.79
C TYR A 405 -31.24 2.44 -15.26
N ASP A 406 -29.97 2.20 -15.55
CA ASP A 406 -29.44 2.08 -16.90
C ASP A 406 -28.68 0.77 -17.07
N SER A 407 -28.97 0.03 -18.14
CA SER A 407 -28.29 -1.21 -18.52
C SER A 407 -26.79 -1.05 -18.84
N LYS A 408 -26.22 0.15 -18.70
CA LYS A 408 -24.83 0.47 -19.00
C LYS A 408 -23.89 0.35 -17.80
N THR A 409 -24.40 0.12 -16.60
CA THR A 409 -23.55 -0.01 -15.42
C THR A 409 -22.66 -1.24 -15.51
N VAL A 410 -21.38 -1.06 -15.18
CA VAL A 410 -20.39 -2.14 -15.02
C VAL A 410 -20.21 -2.54 -13.55
N ILE A 411 -21.04 -1.98 -12.66
CA ILE A 411 -21.03 -2.29 -11.23
C ILE A 411 -21.57 -3.72 -11.04
N PRO A 412 -20.87 -4.59 -10.31
CA PRO A 412 -21.31 -5.96 -10.06
C PRO A 412 -22.63 -6.04 -9.30
N THR A 413 -23.41 -7.07 -9.57
CA THR A 413 -24.60 -7.42 -8.77
C THR A 413 -24.13 -8.11 -7.48
N GLY A 414 -24.65 -7.66 -6.35
CA GLY A 414 -24.35 -8.23 -5.04
C GLY A 414 -25.40 -9.24 -4.57
N LYS A 415 -25.73 -9.17 -3.27
CA LYS A 415 -26.81 -9.93 -2.59
C LYS A 415 -27.77 -8.97 -1.91
N ASP A 416 -29.02 -9.40 -1.74
CA ASP A 416 -29.98 -8.70 -0.88
C ASP A 416 -29.44 -8.62 0.54
N CYS A 417 -29.48 -7.43 1.14
CA CYS A 417 -29.00 -7.21 2.50
C CYS A 417 -29.76 -6.09 3.22
N THR A 418 -29.47 -5.95 4.50
CA THR A 418 -29.90 -4.80 5.31
C THR A 418 -28.65 -4.29 6.03
N PRO A 419 -27.74 -3.59 5.30
CA PRO A 419 -26.46 -3.22 5.86
C PRO A 419 -26.59 -2.10 6.88
N ILE A 420 -25.66 -2.08 7.85
CA ILE A 420 -25.38 -0.94 8.72
C ILE A 420 -23.93 -0.53 8.49
N ILE A 421 -23.72 0.69 8.05
CA ILE A 421 -22.38 1.23 7.80
C ILE A 421 -22.19 2.44 8.72
N LYS A 422 -21.30 2.34 9.69
CA LYS A 422 -20.93 3.42 10.58
C LYS A 422 -19.63 4.06 10.08
N ILE A 423 -19.58 5.38 10.05
CA ILE A 423 -18.44 6.16 9.54
C ILE A 423 -18.10 7.23 10.56
N ASP A 424 -16.80 7.43 10.81
CA ASP A 424 -16.30 8.45 11.72
C ASP A 424 -14.98 9.04 11.20
N ASN A 425 -14.59 10.21 11.71
CA ASN A 425 -13.29 10.85 11.45
C ASN A 425 -12.91 11.00 9.97
N ILE A 426 -13.82 11.53 9.17
CA ILE A 426 -13.56 11.80 7.73
C ILE A 426 -12.52 12.93 7.62
N ARG A 427 -11.38 12.63 6.98
CA ARG A 427 -10.25 13.56 6.85
C ARG A 427 -9.53 13.42 5.51
N VAL A 428 -8.80 14.45 5.10
CA VAL A 428 -7.93 14.42 3.92
C VAL A 428 -6.48 14.62 4.35
N VAL A 429 -5.65 13.63 4.08
CA VAL A 429 -4.26 13.57 4.55
C VAL A 429 -3.28 13.22 3.43
N PRO A 430 -1.99 13.62 3.55
CA PRO A 430 -0.95 13.23 2.60
C PRO A 430 -0.74 11.71 2.54
N ASN A 431 -0.35 11.20 1.36
CA ASN A 431 -0.02 9.79 1.12
C ASN A 431 1.43 9.42 1.53
N LYS A 432 2.27 10.42 1.81
CA LYS A 432 3.71 10.24 2.15
C LYS A 432 4.12 11.17 3.28
#